data_574f8afe820836a38bfb45f6becd41ad
#
_entry.id   574f8afe820836a38bfb45f6becd41ad
#
_cell.length_a   1.000
_cell.length_b   1.000
_cell.length_c   1.000
_cell.angle_alpha   90.00
_cell.angle_beta   90.00
_cell.angle_gamma   90.00
#
_symmetry.space_group_name_H-M   'P 1'
#
loop_
_entity.id
_entity.type
_entity.pdbx_description
1 polymer ?
#
loop_
_entity_poly.entity_id
_entity_poly.type
_entity_poly.pdbx_seq_one_letter_code
_entity_poly.pdbx_strand_id
1 'polypeptide(L)'
;MSRLVVVAGHICLDIIPKFFGDADFRPGHLVEVGAAEFSTGGCVANVGRALHRLGVPVRLLAKIGSDPFGEVIQGILTQDSPRLAEGITLTESNSTSYSIVLNPPGVDRTFLHMPGENDRFGADDLTANNLAGAGHFHFGYPPLMRRMYESSGEELEEVFRRAKAAGCSTSLDLSFPDPHSPAGRADWRGILTRVLPLVDFFLPSNDELAFMTRIGANETGRLANWIIDHGSSVAIVKCGSSGLVAKTAGEIRLRQVPGLADSRAWADREAAVPCFPADVRGTTGAGDATIAGFLMGITRGFGFTECLQAATAVGATCVEMPDAVSGIRSWEETALRFGLDRHKTDRA
;
A
#
# COMPACT_ATOMS: atom_id res chain seq x y z
N MET A 1 19.26 -0.54 -14.28
CA MET A 1 17.85 -0.74 -14.67
C MET A 1 17.06 -0.97 -13.39
N SER A 2 15.92 -0.28 -13.24
CA SER A 2 15.01 -0.48 -12.10
C SER A 2 14.46 -1.91 -12.13
N ARG A 3 14.35 -2.55 -10.95
CA ARG A 3 13.86 -3.94 -10.83
C ARG A 3 12.34 -3.96 -10.97
N LEU A 4 11.79 -5.04 -11.53
CA LEU A 4 10.34 -5.26 -11.57
C LEU A 4 9.79 -5.39 -10.16
N VAL A 5 8.76 -4.62 -9.83
CA VAL A 5 7.97 -4.76 -8.59
C VAL A 5 6.68 -5.49 -8.91
N VAL A 6 6.39 -6.56 -8.19
CA VAL A 6 5.07 -7.21 -8.20
C VAL A 6 4.26 -6.64 -7.04
N VAL A 7 3.10 -6.06 -7.32
CA VAL A 7 2.16 -5.57 -6.33
C VAL A 7 0.95 -6.49 -6.32
N ALA A 8 0.71 -7.15 -5.19
CA ALA A 8 -0.36 -8.13 -5.02
C ALA A 8 -1.27 -7.79 -3.84
N GLY A 9 -2.49 -8.30 -3.86
CA GLY A 9 -3.42 -8.13 -2.75
C GLY A 9 -4.76 -7.54 -3.17
N HIS A 10 -5.27 -6.63 -2.36
CA HIS A 10 -6.61 -6.06 -2.50
C HIS A 10 -6.71 -5.05 -3.65
N ILE A 11 -7.78 -5.19 -4.45
CA ILE A 11 -8.23 -4.22 -5.46
C ILE A 11 -9.75 -4.06 -5.37
N CYS A 12 -10.27 -2.85 -5.55
CA CYS A 12 -11.72 -2.61 -5.63
C CYS A 12 -12.06 -1.45 -6.58
N LEU A 13 -13.35 -1.35 -6.91
CA LEU A 13 -13.91 -0.16 -7.54
C LEU A 13 -14.44 0.77 -6.45
N ASP A 14 -13.96 2.01 -6.41
CA ASP A 14 -14.52 3.06 -5.55
C ASP A 14 -15.60 3.82 -6.32
N ILE A 15 -16.81 3.83 -5.78
CA ILE A 15 -17.98 4.58 -6.26
C ILE A 15 -18.14 5.78 -5.34
N ILE A 16 -17.91 6.98 -5.86
CA ILE A 16 -17.80 8.22 -5.08
C ILE A 16 -18.94 9.16 -5.48
N PRO A 17 -20.14 9.08 -4.84
CA PRO A 17 -21.22 10.03 -5.09
C PRO A 17 -20.81 11.44 -4.67
N LYS A 18 -21.14 12.45 -5.48
CA LYS A 18 -20.89 13.85 -5.13
C LYS A 18 -22.00 14.37 -4.20
N PHE A 19 -21.66 14.72 -2.98
CA PHE A 19 -22.57 15.36 -2.05
C PHE A 19 -22.61 16.88 -2.27
N PHE A 20 -23.82 17.48 -2.15
CA PHE A 20 -24.03 18.92 -2.30
C PHE A 20 -24.00 19.69 -0.97
N GLY A 21 -24.05 18.95 0.16
CA GLY A 21 -24.09 19.50 1.52
C GLY A 21 -24.16 18.37 2.54
N ASP A 22 -24.62 18.69 3.73
CA ASP A 22 -24.85 17.72 4.79
C ASP A 22 -25.82 16.63 4.32
N ALA A 23 -25.53 15.39 4.64
CA ALA A 23 -26.36 14.24 4.28
C ALA A 23 -27.01 13.63 5.53
N ASP A 24 -28.33 13.49 5.49
CA ASP A 24 -29.12 12.89 6.56
C ASP A 24 -29.46 11.44 6.20
N PHE A 25 -28.72 10.48 6.76
CA PHE A 25 -28.88 9.05 6.49
C PHE A 25 -29.93 8.37 7.39
N ARG A 26 -31.03 9.06 7.72
CA ARG A 26 -32.13 8.44 8.49
C ARG A 26 -32.90 7.41 7.65
N PRO A 27 -33.40 6.31 8.26
CA PRO A 27 -34.22 5.34 7.57
C PRO A 27 -35.45 5.98 6.90
N GLY A 28 -35.72 5.60 5.64
CA GLY A 28 -36.85 6.10 4.86
C GLY A 28 -36.66 7.48 4.20
N HIS A 29 -35.53 8.14 4.42
CA HIS A 29 -35.21 9.41 3.75
C HIS A 29 -34.44 9.17 2.45
N LEU A 30 -34.69 10.02 1.45
CA LEU A 30 -33.93 10.10 0.22
C LEU A 30 -32.89 11.21 0.37
N VAL A 31 -31.63 10.90 0.05
CA VAL A 31 -30.56 11.87 -0.06
C VAL A 31 -30.23 12.03 -1.54
N GLU A 32 -30.47 13.23 -2.09
CA GLU A 32 -30.08 13.54 -3.45
C GLU A 32 -28.58 13.80 -3.54
N VAL A 33 -27.92 13.13 -4.50
CA VAL A 33 -26.49 13.26 -4.77
C VAL A 33 -26.26 13.60 -6.24
N GLY A 34 -25.08 14.13 -6.56
CA GLY A 34 -24.65 14.39 -7.93
C GLY A 34 -24.10 13.14 -8.62
N ALA A 35 -23.50 13.35 -9.79
CA ALA A 35 -22.85 12.29 -10.55
C ALA A 35 -21.80 11.58 -9.70
N ALA A 36 -21.80 10.25 -9.76
CA ALA A 36 -20.76 9.45 -9.12
C ALA A 36 -19.48 9.46 -9.97
N GLU A 37 -18.35 9.59 -9.29
CA GLU A 37 -17.04 9.32 -9.87
C GLU A 37 -16.66 7.88 -9.62
N PHE A 38 -16.02 7.23 -10.61
CA PHE A 38 -15.47 5.90 -10.48
C PHE A 38 -13.94 5.97 -10.43
N SER A 39 -13.35 5.34 -9.44
CA SER A 39 -11.91 5.21 -9.31
C SER A 39 -11.54 3.77 -8.92
N THR A 40 -10.31 3.38 -9.19
CA THR A 40 -9.79 2.15 -8.58
C THR A 40 -9.33 2.44 -7.17
N GLY A 41 -9.67 1.55 -6.24
CA GLY A 41 -9.20 1.54 -4.86
C GLY A 41 -8.39 0.29 -4.54
N GLY A 42 -7.86 0.26 -3.32
CA GLY A 42 -7.03 -0.84 -2.83
C GLY A 42 -5.55 -0.70 -3.17
N CYS A 43 -4.74 -1.40 -2.39
CA CYS A 43 -3.28 -1.35 -2.50
C CYS A 43 -2.78 -1.64 -3.92
N VAL A 44 -3.32 -2.68 -4.59
CA VAL A 44 -2.83 -3.11 -5.91
C VAL A 44 -2.94 -1.99 -6.94
N ALA A 45 -4.10 -1.33 -6.99
CA ALA A 45 -4.30 -0.22 -7.91
C ALA A 45 -3.51 1.03 -7.49
N ASN A 46 -3.59 1.43 -6.22
CA ASN A 46 -3.01 2.68 -5.76
C ASN A 46 -1.47 2.64 -5.77
N VAL A 47 -0.85 1.64 -5.14
CA VAL A 47 0.63 1.48 -5.16
C VAL A 47 1.12 1.19 -6.57
N GLY A 48 0.42 0.32 -7.31
CA GLY A 48 0.84 -0.08 -8.64
C GLY A 48 0.82 1.05 -9.66
N ARG A 49 -0.26 1.83 -9.72
CA ARG A 49 -0.39 3.00 -10.60
C ARG A 49 0.61 4.11 -10.19
N ALA A 50 0.82 4.30 -8.88
CA ALA A 50 1.81 5.22 -8.37
C ALA A 50 3.23 4.84 -8.82
N LEU A 51 3.63 3.57 -8.66
CA LEU A 51 4.92 3.07 -9.13
C LEU A 51 5.09 3.23 -10.65
N HIS A 52 4.04 2.94 -11.42
CA HIS A 52 4.05 3.15 -12.87
C HIS A 52 4.34 4.62 -13.24
N ARG A 53 3.66 5.58 -12.59
CA ARG A 53 3.89 7.02 -12.81
C ARG A 53 5.29 7.48 -12.38
N LEU A 54 5.86 6.84 -11.36
CA LEU A 54 7.24 7.06 -10.91
C LEU A 54 8.29 6.40 -11.83
N GLY A 55 7.86 5.74 -12.92
CA GLY A 55 8.74 5.10 -13.90
C GLY A 55 9.35 3.77 -13.41
N VAL A 56 8.71 3.08 -12.44
CA VAL A 56 9.12 1.76 -11.98
C VAL A 56 8.37 0.68 -12.79
N PRO A 57 9.07 -0.33 -13.35
CA PRO A 57 8.40 -1.49 -13.92
C PRO A 57 7.56 -2.19 -12.87
N VAL A 58 6.26 -2.38 -13.13
CA VAL A 58 5.33 -2.97 -12.18
C VAL A 58 4.45 -4.03 -12.84
N ARG A 59 4.12 -5.08 -12.09
CA ARG A 59 3.11 -6.09 -12.42
C ARG A 59 2.10 -6.14 -11.29
N LEU A 60 0.82 -6.07 -11.62
CA LEU A 60 -0.29 -6.13 -10.66
C LEU A 60 -0.84 -7.54 -10.60
N LEU A 61 -1.07 -8.08 -9.39
CA LEU A 61 -1.70 -9.38 -9.19
C LEU A 61 -2.90 -9.21 -8.26
N ALA A 62 -4.09 -9.41 -8.80
CA ALA A 62 -5.35 -9.37 -8.04
C ALA A 62 -6.42 -10.20 -8.74
N LYS A 63 -7.55 -10.41 -8.09
CA LYS A 63 -8.74 -11.04 -8.65
C LYS A 63 -9.89 -10.07 -8.72
N ILE A 64 -10.61 -10.10 -9.83
CA ILE A 64 -11.88 -9.38 -10.03
C ILE A 64 -12.89 -10.30 -10.70
N GLY A 65 -14.18 -9.98 -10.57
CA GLY A 65 -15.25 -10.69 -11.27
C GLY A 65 -15.32 -10.31 -12.75
N SER A 66 -15.90 -11.22 -13.57
CA SER A 66 -16.32 -10.94 -14.95
C SER A 66 -17.69 -10.24 -14.92
N ASP A 67 -17.74 -9.04 -14.35
CA ASP A 67 -18.91 -8.22 -14.16
C ASP A 67 -18.65 -6.75 -14.58
N PRO A 68 -19.67 -5.88 -14.67
CA PRO A 68 -19.47 -4.49 -15.09
C PRO A 68 -18.46 -3.71 -14.24
N PHE A 69 -18.31 -4.02 -12.95
CA PHE A 69 -17.33 -3.36 -12.09
C PHE A 69 -15.88 -3.79 -12.43
N GLY A 70 -15.71 -5.08 -12.76
CA GLY A 70 -14.45 -5.60 -13.26
C GLY A 70 -14.02 -4.94 -14.58
N GLU A 71 -14.98 -4.75 -15.51
CA GLU A 71 -14.74 -4.06 -16.76
C GLU A 71 -14.28 -2.60 -16.53
N VAL A 72 -14.90 -1.89 -15.58
CA VAL A 72 -14.50 -0.51 -15.23
C VAL A 72 -13.09 -0.50 -14.65
N ILE A 73 -12.74 -1.41 -13.73
CA ILE A 73 -11.38 -1.50 -13.17
C ILE A 73 -10.35 -1.74 -14.30
N GLN A 74 -10.61 -2.72 -15.17
CA GLN A 74 -9.72 -3.00 -16.31
C GLN A 74 -9.58 -1.80 -17.24
N GLY A 75 -10.67 -1.11 -17.52
CA GLY A 75 -10.67 0.11 -18.33
C GLY A 75 -9.77 1.20 -17.73
N ILE A 76 -9.90 1.47 -16.43
CA ILE A 76 -9.08 2.47 -15.73
C ILE A 76 -7.59 2.08 -15.75
N LEU A 77 -7.25 0.83 -15.44
CA LEU A 77 -5.87 0.36 -15.46
C LEU A 77 -5.26 0.44 -16.85
N THR A 78 -6.03 0.05 -17.89
CA THR A 78 -5.59 0.07 -19.29
C THR A 78 -5.37 1.49 -19.81
N GLN A 79 -6.13 2.49 -19.32
CA GLN A 79 -5.91 3.90 -19.66
C GLN A 79 -4.53 4.39 -19.21
N ASP A 80 -4.05 3.98 -18.05
CA ASP A 80 -2.68 4.30 -17.61
C ASP A 80 -1.65 3.48 -18.42
N SER A 81 -1.86 2.17 -18.56
CA SER A 81 -1.07 1.27 -19.40
C SER A 81 -1.75 -0.10 -19.56
N PRO A 82 -1.83 -0.68 -20.76
CA PRO A 82 -2.33 -2.04 -20.96
C PRO A 82 -1.63 -3.08 -20.07
N ARG A 83 -0.33 -2.88 -19.79
CA ARG A 83 0.47 -3.79 -18.95
C ARG A 83 -0.03 -3.88 -17.50
N LEU A 84 -0.70 -2.86 -17.00
CA LEU A 84 -1.23 -2.87 -15.62
C LEU A 84 -2.40 -3.83 -15.46
N ALA A 85 -3.13 -4.11 -16.53
CA ALA A 85 -4.26 -5.05 -16.51
C ALA A 85 -3.84 -6.52 -16.75
N GLU A 86 -2.64 -6.79 -17.30
CA GLU A 86 -2.21 -8.14 -17.75
C GLU A 86 -2.17 -9.19 -16.63
N GLY A 87 -1.88 -8.80 -15.39
CA GLY A 87 -1.79 -9.74 -14.26
C GLY A 87 -3.06 -9.80 -13.41
N ILE A 88 -4.14 -9.12 -13.82
CA ILE A 88 -5.43 -9.16 -13.13
C ILE A 88 -6.20 -10.40 -13.60
N THR A 89 -6.52 -11.29 -12.66
CA THR A 89 -7.26 -12.52 -12.94
C THR A 89 -8.76 -12.25 -12.93
N LEU A 90 -9.44 -12.58 -14.04
CA LEU A 90 -10.91 -12.58 -14.14
C LEU A 90 -11.48 -13.89 -13.65
N THR A 91 -12.53 -13.83 -12.85
CA THR A 91 -13.25 -15.01 -12.35
C THR A 91 -14.73 -14.91 -12.70
N GLU A 92 -15.37 -16.05 -13.00
CA GLU A 92 -16.80 -16.10 -13.34
C GLU A 92 -17.69 -16.36 -12.12
N SER A 93 -17.12 -16.62 -10.93
CA SER A 93 -17.84 -17.21 -9.79
C SER A 93 -18.32 -16.22 -8.74
N ASN A 94 -17.84 -14.96 -8.74
CA ASN A 94 -18.22 -13.94 -7.76
C ASN A 94 -18.20 -12.53 -8.35
N SER A 95 -18.59 -11.55 -7.52
CA SER A 95 -18.61 -10.15 -7.90
C SER A 95 -17.25 -9.48 -7.63
N THR A 96 -16.92 -8.50 -8.44
CA THR A 96 -15.80 -7.58 -8.21
C THR A 96 -16.01 -6.81 -6.91
N SER A 97 -14.95 -6.67 -6.14
CA SER A 97 -14.93 -5.83 -4.94
C SER A 97 -15.25 -4.37 -5.26
N TYR A 98 -16.05 -3.74 -4.40
CA TYR A 98 -16.33 -2.31 -4.51
C TYR A 98 -16.44 -1.64 -3.15
N SER A 99 -16.26 -0.34 -3.13
CA SER A 99 -16.57 0.54 -1.99
C SER A 99 -17.45 1.68 -2.46
N ILE A 100 -18.53 1.95 -1.71
CA ILE A 100 -19.26 3.24 -1.83
C ILE A 100 -18.61 4.18 -0.82
N VAL A 101 -18.03 5.28 -1.33
CA VAL A 101 -17.32 6.26 -0.51
C VAL A 101 -18.26 7.41 -0.18
N LEU A 102 -18.76 7.45 1.04
CA LEU A 102 -19.61 8.52 1.55
C LEU A 102 -18.70 9.63 2.09
N ASN A 103 -18.68 10.77 1.40
CA ASN A 103 -17.80 11.90 1.71
C ASN A 103 -18.59 13.23 1.71
N PRO A 104 -19.56 13.45 2.63
CA PRO A 104 -20.22 14.73 2.77
C PRO A 104 -19.23 15.83 3.15
N PRO A 105 -19.43 17.10 2.71
CA PRO A 105 -18.56 18.20 3.07
C PRO A 105 -18.39 18.36 4.59
N GLY A 106 -17.15 18.51 5.05
CA GLY A 106 -16.84 18.71 6.47
C GLY A 106 -16.87 17.46 7.36
N VAL A 107 -17.14 16.30 6.78
CA VAL A 107 -17.13 15.00 7.49
C VAL A 107 -16.08 14.09 6.85
N ASP A 108 -15.34 13.33 7.67
CA ASP A 108 -14.41 12.33 7.13
C ASP A 108 -15.18 11.18 6.46
N ARG A 109 -14.53 10.50 5.55
CA ARG A 109 -15.11 9.48 4.69
C ARG A 109 -15.59 8.26 5.47
N THR A 110 -16.74 7.75 5.07
CA THR A 110 -17.24 6.44 5.48
C THR A 110 -17.27 5.51 4.26
N PHE A 111 -16.85 4.27 4.44
CA PHE A 111 -16.80 3.28 3.37
C PHE A 111 -17.83 2.18 3.61
N LEU A 112 -18.67 1.92 2.61
CA LEU A 112 -19.46 0.70 2.55
C LEU A 112 -18.75 -0.25 1.60
N HIS A 113 -18.12 -1.30 2.14
CA HIS A 113 -17.18 -2.14 1.41
C HIS A 113 -17.70 -3.57 1.23
N MET A 114 -17.56 -4.09 0.00
CA MET A 114 -17.84 -5.48 -0.37
C MET A 114 -16.54 -6.13 -0.86
N PRO A 115 -16.01 -7.16 -0.17
CA PRO A 115 -14.69 -7.73 -0.46
C PRO A 115 -14.59 -8.49 -1.79
N GLY A 116 -15.68 -9.12 -2.26
CA GLY A 116 -15.71 -9.79 -3.57
C GLY A 116 -14.63 -10.85 -3.77
N GLU A 117 -14.04 -10.86 -4.96
CA GLU A 117 -13.00 -11.82 -5.33
C GLU A 117 -11.70 -11.68 -4.55
N ASN A 118 -11.47 -10.56 -3.84
CA ASN A 118 -10.33 -10.45 -2.94
C ASN A 118 -10.30 -11.56 -1.87
N ASP A 119 -11.49 -12.00 -1.42
CA ASP A 119 -11.62 -13.09 -0.46
C ASP A 119 -11.13 -14.45 -0.97
N ARG A 120 -10.90 -14.58 -2.28
CA ARG A 120 -10.45 -15.82 -2.94
C ARG A 120 -9.00 -15.74 -3.41
N PHE A 121 -8.37 -14.57 -3.35
CA PHE A 121 -6.96 -14.44 -3.67
C PHE A 121 -6.11 -15.21 -2.65
N GLY A 122 -5.07 -15.89 -3.12
CA GLY A 122 -4.20 -16.69 -2.26
C GLY A 122 -2.84 -16.98 -2.85
N ALA A 123 -2.08 -17.80 -2.15
CA ALA A 123 -0.74 -18.20 -2.56
C ALA A 123 -0.73 -18.91 -3.94
N ASP A 124 -1.81 -19.59 -4.31
CA ASP A 124 -1.93 -20.25 -5.61
C ASP A 124 -1.93 -19.30 -6.79
N ASP A 125 -2.24 -18.02 -6.56
CA ASP A 125 -2.18 -16.97 -7.56
C ASP A 125 -0.75 -16.47 -7.80
N LEU A 126 0.18 -16.78 -6.89
CA LEU A 126 1.61 -16.48 -7.04
C LEU A 126 2.33 -17.62 -7.79
N THR A 127 2.06 -17.72 -9.07
CA THR A 127 2.73 -18.70 -9.95
C THR A 127 4.17 -18.28 -10.24
N ALA A 128 5.01 -19.24 -10.65
CA ALA A 128 6.37 -18.92 -11.10
C ALA A 128 6.39 -17.89 -12.24
N ASN A 129 5.41 -17.93 -13.14
CA ASN A 129 5.28 -16.96 -14.23
C ASN A 129 4.94 -15.56 -13.72
N ASN A 130 4.04 -15.47 -12.72
CA ASN A 130 3.63 -14.20 -12.13
C ASN A 130 4.78 -13.51 -11.36
N LEU A 131 5.71 -14.29 -10.81
CA LEU A 131 6.89 -13.80 -10.09
C LEU A 131 8.16 -13.72 -10.96
N ALA A 132 8.10 -14.17 -12.23
CA ALA A 132 9.28 -14.19 -13.11
C ALA A 132 9.87 -12.78 -13.30
N GLY A 133 11.16 -12.64 -13.04
CA GLY A 133 11.90 -11.38 -13.16
C GLY A 133 11.62 -10.34 -12.06
N ALA A 134 10.79 -10.66 -11.07
CA ALA A 134 10.53 -9.76 -9.95
C ALA A 134 11.77 -9.63 -9.05
N GLY A 135 12.12 -8.40 -8.72
CA GLY A 135 13.14 -8.09 -7.71
C GLY A 135 12.53 -7.74 -6.36
N HIS A 136 11.26 -7.34 -6.35
CA HIS A 136 10.52 -6.99 -5.14
C HIS A 136 9.06 -7.44 -5.25
N PHE A 137 8.51 -7.91 -4.15
CA PHE A 137 7.10 -8.30 -3.98
C PHE A 137 6.48 -7.47 -2.86
N HIS A 138 5.43 -6.73 -3.18
CA HIS A 138 4.63 -5.98 -2.23
C HIS A 138 3.24 -6.60 -2.09
N PHE A 139 2.78 -6.80 -0.86
CA PHE A 139 1.43 -7.26 -0.56
C PHE A 139 0.69 -6.25 0.32
N GLY A 140 -0.55 -5.90 -0.05
CA GLY A 140 -1.29 -4.92 0.70
C GLY A 140 -2.73 -5.31 1.03
N TYR A 141 -3.17 -4.81 2.18
CA TYR A 141 -4.52 -4.86 2.72
C TYR A 141 -5.03 -6.28 3.07
N PRO A 142 -4.20 -7.14 3.68
CA PRO A 142 -4.66 -8.47 4.10
C PRO A 142 -5.93 -8.47 4.97
N PRO A 143 -6.25 -7.44 5.79
CA PRO A 143 -7.49 -7.41 6.56
C PRO A 143 -8.77 -7.35 5.72
N LEU A 144 -8.69 -6.96 4.46
CA LEU A 144 -9.82 -6.91 3.54
C LEU A 144 -9.90 -8.15 2.64
N MET A 145 -9.19 -9.24 3.00
CA MET A 145 -9.06 -10.45 2.19
C MET A 145 -9.17 -11.68 3.11
N ARG A 146 -10.32 -12.34 3.09
CA ARG A 146 -10.68 -13.37 4.07
C ARG A 146 -9.62 -14.46 4.26
N ARG A 147 -9.06 -15.01 3.18
CA ARG A 147 -8.02 -16.06 3.27
C ARG A 147 -6.78 -15.61 4.03
N MET A 148 -6.48 -14.30 4.08
CA MET A 148 -5.27 -13.77 4.71
C MET A 148 -5.32 -13.76 6.24
N TYR A 149 -6.53 -13.81 6.84
CA TYR A 149 -6.68 -13.82 8.30
C TYR A 149 -7.35 -15.09 8.84
N GLU A 150 -7.99 -15.91 8.01
CA GLU A 150 -8.46 -17.25 8.38
C GLU A 150 -7.26 -18.15 8.71
N SER A 151 -7.50 -19.22 9.47
CA SER A 151 -6.47 -20.21 9.85
C SER A 151 -5.22 -19.55 10.45
N SER A 152 -5.40 -18.50 11.25
CA SER A 152 -4.30 -17.78 11.91
C SER A 152 -3.24 -17.27 10.93
N GLY A 153 -3.64 -16.90 9.70
CA GLY A 153 -2.77 -16.27 8.69
C GLY A 153 -1.84 -17.23 7.95
N GLU A 154 -2.15 -18.53 7.94
CA GLU A 154 -1.33 -19.54 7.21
C GLU A 154 -1.23 -19.21 5.72
N GLU A 155 -2.31 -18.74 5.10
CA GLU A 155 -2.30 -18.35 3.70
C GLU A 155 -1.42 -17.12 3.45
N LEU A 156 -1.48 -16.12 4.31
CA LEU A 156 -0.62 -14.94 4.21
C LEU A 156 0.86 -15.31 4.38
N GLU A 157 1.18 -16.21 5.30
CA GLU A 157 2.53 -16.75 5.46
C GLU A 157 3.00 -17.45 4.17
N GLU A 158 2.16 -18.30 3.56
CA GLU A 158 2.49 -19.01 2.32
C GLU A 158 2.71 -18.06 1.14
N VAL A 159 1.90 -16.98 1.02
CA VAL A 159 2.12 -15.90 0.05
C VAL A 159 3.55 -15.35 0.14
N PHE A 160 3.98 -14.98 1.34
CA PHE A 160 5.33 -14.45 1.55
C PHE A 160 6.42 -15.50 1.36
N ARG A 161 6.17 -16.76 1.74
CA ARG A 161 7.13 -17.86 1.53
C ARG A 161 7.38 -18.06 0.04
N ARG A 162 6.35 -18.05 -0.81
CA ARG A 162 6.50 -18.17 -2.28
C ARG A 162 7.27 -16.98 -2.88
N ALA A 163 6.99 -15.76 -2.43
CA ALA A 163 7.73 -14.59 -2.88
C ALA A 163 9.22 -14.64 -2.51
N LYS A 164 9.54 -15.07 -1.28
CA LYS A 164 10.93 -15.29 -0.84
C LYS A 164 11.61 -16.42 -1.62
N ALA A 165 10.91 -17.52 -1.87
CA ALA A 165 11.43 -18.63 -2.67
C ALA A 165 11.73 -18.24 -4.12
N ALA A 166 11.00 -17.26 -4.66
CA ALA A 166 11.28 -16.65 -5.97
C ALA A 166 12.47 -15.65 -5.95
N GLY A 167 13.11 -15.43 -4.80
CA GLY A 167 14.24 -14.52 -4.64
C GLY A 167 13.88 -13.04 -4.51
N CYS A 168 12.60 -12.73 -4.29
CA CYS A 168 12.16 -11.35 -4.11
C CYS A 168 12.52 -10.81 -2.72
N SER A 169 12.89 -9.54 -2.62
CA SER A 169 12.66 -8.79 -1.39
C SER A 169 11.16 -8.56 -1.21
N THR A 170 10.70 -8.42 0.03
CA THR A 170 9.27 -8.44 0.35
C THR A 170 8.85 -7.23 1.16
N SER A 171 7.64 -6.74 0.91
CA SER A 171 7.03 -5.71 1.74
C SER A 171 5.55 -5.98 2.00
N LEU A 172 5.08 -5.49 3.15
CA LEU A 172 3.70 -5.61 3.60
C LEU A 172 3.15 -4.25 3.99
N ASP A 173 1.91 -3.98 3.61
CA ASP A 173 1.08 -2.91 4.15
C ASP A 173 -0.21 -3.47 4.73
N LEU A 174 -0.87 -2.68 5.55
CA LEU A 174 -2.13 -3.03 6.19
C LEU A 174 -3.27 -2.13 5.70
N SER A 175 -4.45 -2.44 6.17
CA SER A 175 -5.62 -1.55 6.18
C SER A 175 -6.34 -1.73 7.51
N PHE A 176 -7.11 -0.73 7.90
CA PHE A 176 -7.91 -0.83 9.12
C PHE A 176 -9.15 -1.70 8.85
N PRO A 177 -9.36 -2.84 9.54
CA PRO A 177 -10.53 -3.67 9.37
C PRO A 177 -11.74 -3.05 10.08
N ASP A 178 -12.96 -3.36 9.62
CA ASP A 178 -14.14 -3.10 10.44
C ASP A 178 -14.03 -3.88 11.77
N PRO A 179 -14.01 -3.19 12.94
CA PRO A 179 -13.83 -3.85 14.25
C PRO A 179 -14.91 -4.89 14.58
N HIS A 180 -16.08 -4.79 13.95
CA HIS A 180 -17.20 -5.71 14.15
C HIS A 180 -17.21 -6.89 13.17
N SER A 181 -16.36 -6.86 12.14
CA SER A 181 -16.22 -7.93 11.16
C SER A 181 -15.40 -9.11 11.69
N PRO A 182 -15.41 -10.27 10.99
CA PRO A 182 -14.46 -11.35 11.28
C PRO A 182 -12.99 -10.90 11.24
N ALA A 183 -12.63 -10.04 10.29
CA ALA A 183 -11.29 -9.47 10.19
C ALA A 183 -10.92 -8.63 11.42
N GLY A 184 -11.84 -7.80 11.94
CA GLY A 184 -11.60 -7.00 13.14
C GLY A 184 -11.44 -7.82 14.41
N ARG A 185 -11.98 -9.05 14.43
CA ARG A 185 -11.87 -9.99 15.58
C ARG A 185 -10.73 -11.00 15.43
N ALA A 186 -10.04 -11.04 14.30
CA ALA A 186 -8.91 -11.95 14.07
C ALA A 186 -7.72 -11.63 15.02
N ASP A 187 -6.94 -12.64 15.36
CA ASP A 187 -5.71 -12.47 16.13
C ASP A 187 -4.58 -11.89 15.26
N TRP A 188 -4.70 -10.61 14.92
CA TRP A 188 -3.70 -9.94 14.08
C TRP A 188 -2.31 -9.94 14.71
N ARG A 189 -2.21 -9.91 16.02
CA ARG A 189 -0.90 -9.97 16.70
C ARG A 189 -0.23 -11.31 16.45
N GLY A 190 -0.97 -12.41 16.56
CA GLY A 190 -0.48 -13.75 16.22
C GLY A 190 -0.13 -13.89 14.74
N ILE A 191 -1.01 -13.42 13.85
CA ILE A 191 -0.80 -13.43 12.40
C ILE A 191 0.47 -12.66 12.02
N LEU A 192 0.63 -11.43 12.50
CA LEU A 192 1.80 -10.61 12.20
C LEU A 192 3.09 -11.21 12.78
N THR A 193 3.05 -11.79 13.99
CA THR A 193 4.20 -12.51 14.58
C THR A 193 4.67 -13.66 13.69
N ARG A 194 3.73 -14.37 13.05
CA ARG A 194 4.01 -15.46 12.10
C ARG A 194 4.64 -14.96 10.79
N VAL A 195 4.15 -13.84 10.25
CA VAL A 195 4.45 -13.39 8.89
C VAL A 195 5.68 -12.46 8.83
N LEU A 196 5.90 -11.62 9.86
CA LEU A 196 6.96 -10.61 9.85
C LEU A 196 8.39 -11.15 9.64
N PRO A 197 8.75 -12.38 10.05
CA PRO A 197 10.07 -12.96 9.70
C PRO A 197 10.29 -13.13 8.19
N LEU A 198 9.23 -13.11 7.37
CA LEU A 198 9.28 -13.21 5.91
C LEU A 198 9.14 -11.84 5.21
N VAL A 199 8.93 -10.77 5.98
CA VAL A 199 8.70 -9.40 5.48
C VAL A 199 9.95 -8.56 5.69
N ASP A 200 10.60 -8.16 4.61
CA ASP A 200 11.80 -7.33 4.70
C ASP A 200 11.46 -5.88 5.09
N PHE A 201 10.38 -5.33 4.52
CA PHE A 201 9.92 -3.95 4.76
C PHE A 201 8.45 -3.96 5.20
N PHE A 202 8.15 -3.50 6.39
CA PHE A 202 6.77 -3.40 6.87
C PHE A 202 6.37 -1.94 7.04
N LEU A 203 5.29 -1.51 6.32
CA LEU A 203 4.92 -0.12 6.16
C LEU A 203 3.48 0.21 6.64
N PRO A 204 3.07 -0.19 7.86
CA PRO A 204 1.73 0.09 8.38
C PRO A 204 1.55 1.57 8.75
N SER A 205 0.29 2.00 8.93
CA SER A 205 0.01 3.22 9.69
C SER A 205 0.10 2.94 11.21
N ASN A 206 0.30 4.00 11.99
CA ASN A 206 0.31 3.90 13.45
C ASN A 206 -1.03 3.38 14.00
N ASP A 207 -2.15 3.83 13.44
CA ASP A 207 -3.50 3.43 13.91
C ASP A 207 -3.81 1.96 13.59
N GLU A 208 -3.48 1.49 12.38
CA GLU A 208 -3.63 0.09 11.99
C GLU A 208 -2.81 -0.82 12.90
N LEU A 209 -1.54 -0.50 13.09
CA LEU A 209 -0.64 -1.32 13.89
C LEU A 209 -1.01 -1.27 15.38
N ALA A 210 -1.44 -0.12 15.88
CA ALA A 210 -1.93 0.02 17.26
C ALA A 210 -3.16 -0.85 17.52
N PHE A 211 -4.12 -0.84 16.57
CA PHE A 211 -5.30 -1.71 16.67
C PHE A 211 -4.89 -3.20 16.73
N MET A 212 -3.97 -3.62 15.89
CA MET A 212 -3.55 -5.03 15.77
C MET A 212 -2.65 -5.51 16.91
N THR A 213 -1.79 -4.64 17.44
CA THR A 213 -0.81 -5.02 18.48
C THR A 213 -1.24 -4.70 19.90
N ARG A 214 -2.27 -3.84 20.07
CA ARG A 214 -2.70 -3.27 21.35
C ARG A 214 -1.63 -2.38 22.01
N ILE A 215 -0.69 -1.84 21.22
CA ILE A 215 0.23 -0.77 21.62
C ILE A 215 -0.43 0.56 21.26
N GLY A 216 -0.26 1.61 22.06
CA GLY A 216 -0.90 2.90 21.78
C GLY A 216 -0.42 3.52 20.46
N ALA A 217 -1.32 4.13 19.68
CA ALA A 217 -1.00 4.72 18.38
C ALA A 217 0.01 5.89 18.47
N ASN A 218 0.05 6.58 19.58
CA ASN A 218 1.03 7.64 19.87
C ASN A 218 2.41 7.12 20.30
N GLU A 219 2.55 5.81 20.53
CA GLU A 219 3.79 5.17 20.93
C GLU A 219 4.58 4.65 19.72
N THR A 220 4.76 5.48 18.69
CA THR A 220 5.30 5.08 17.38
C THR A 220 6.68 4.41 17.46
N GLY A 221 7.55 4.85 18.37
CA GLY A 221 8.84 4.19 18.62
C GLY A 221 8.68 2.76 19.14
N ARG A 222 7.69 2.51 20.03
CA ARG A 222 7.37 1.14 20.50
C ARG A 222 6.77 0.28 19.41
N LEU A 223 5.93 0.86 18.55
CA LEU A 223 5.40 0.18 17.35
C LEU A 223 6.52 -0.24 16.40
N ALA A 224 7.47 0.67 16.11
CA ALA A 224 8.62 0.37 15.26
C ALA A 224 9.53 -0.72 15.89
N ASN A 225 9.80 -0.65 17.20
CA ASN A 225 10.54 -1.69 17.92
C ASN A 225 9.84 -3.04 17.81
N TRP A 226 8.52 -3.07 18.06
CA TRP A 226 7.74 -4.30 17.96
C TRP A 226 7.88 -4.98 16.59
N ILE A 227 7.86 -4.22 15.51
CA ILE A 227 8.08 -4.74 14.14
C ILE A 227 9.44 -5.43 14.02
N ILE A 228 10.51 -4.75 14.45
CA ILE A 228 11.89 -5.28 14.36
C ILE A 228 12.06 -6.51 15.25
N ASP A 229 11.51 -6.49 16.47
CA ASP A 229 11.60 -7.60 17.43
C ASP A 229 10.86 -8.85 16.92
N HIS A 230 9.84 -8.68 16.05
CA HIS A 230 9.09 -9.78 15.45
C HIS A 230 9.60 -10.20 14.06
N GLY A 231 10.75 -9.71 13.63
CA GLY A 231 11.47 -10.33 12.51
C GLY A 231 11.55 -9.52 11.23
N SER A 232 10.84 -8.41 11.05
CA SER A 232 11.03 -7.56 9.88
C SER A 232 12.41 -6.88 9.88
N SER A 233 12.98 -6.66 8.70
CA SER A 233 14.30 -6.02 8.57
C SER A 233 14.22 -4.50 8.65
N VAL A 234 13.10 -3.91 8.21
CA VAL A 234 12.86 -2.47 8.21
C VAL A 234 11.41 -2.19 8.60
N ALA A 235 11.22 -1.39 9.62
CA ALA A 235 9.93 -0.86 10.07
C ALA A 235 9.76 0.57 9.56
N ILE A 236 8.60 0.87 8.96
CA ILE A 236 8.22 2.23 8.55
C ILE A 236 6.79 2.47 9.02
N VAL A 237 6.63 3.20 10.11
CA VAL A 237 5.31 3.53 10.66
C VAL A 237 4.86 4.87 10.10
N LYS A 238 3.79 4.84 9.30
CA LYS A 238 3.17 6.05 8.71
C LYS A 238 2.36 6.77 9.81
N CYS A 239 2.58 8.08 10.00
CA CYS A 239 1.99 8.87 11.10
C CYS A 239 1.11 10.02 10.56
N GLY A 240 0.44 9.82 9.43
CA GLY A 240 -0.43 10.82 8.80
C GLY A 240 0.32 12.12 8.53
N SER A 241 -0.24 13.25 8.94
CA SER A 241 0.36 14.59 8.76
C SER A 241 1.69 14.80 9.49
N SER A 242 2.01 13.94 10.45
CA SER A 242 3.30 13.98 11.18
C SER A 242 4.46 13.33 10.38
N GLY A 243 4.17 12.71 9.25
CA GLY A 243 5.18 12.04 8.42
C GLY A 243 5.32 10.57 8.73
N LEU A 244 6.54 10.09 8.97
CA LEU A 244 6.81 8.69 9.28
C LEU A 244 7.95 8.52 10.29
N VAL A 245 7.94 7.39 11.00
CA VAL A 245 9.03 6.91 11.84
C VAL A 245 9.54 5.61 11.25
N ALA A 246 10.85 5.51 11.07
CA ALA A 246 11.50 4.34 10.52
C ALA A 246 12.56 3.79 11.46
N LYS A 247 12.67 2.46 11.52
CA LYS A 247 13.71 1.73 12.25
C LYS A 247 14.20 0.54 11.44
N THR A 248 15.48 0.23 11.56
CA THR A 248 16.09 -0.90 10.85
C THR A 248 16.73 -1.88 11.82
N ALA A 249 16.79 -3.13 11.41
CA ALA A 249 17.49 -4.18 12.13
C ALA A 249 19.02 -4.05 11.98
N GLY A 250 19.77 -4.86 12.73
CA GLY A 250 21.21 -4.96 12.57
C GLY A 250 21.66 -5.54 11.23
N GLU A 251 22.91 -5.33 10.87
CA GLU A 251 23.52 -5.66 9.56
C GLU A 251 23.29 -7.11 9.14
N ILE A 252 23.36 -8.08 10.07
CA ILE A 252 23.22 -9.50 9.77
C ILE A 252 21.87 -9.80 9.11
N ARG A 253 20.77 -9.21 9.60
CA ARG A 253 19.42 -9.37 9.03
C ARG A 253 19.30 -8.64 7.70
N LEU A 254 19.81 -7.41 7.61
CA LEU A 254 19.73 -6.60 6.40
C LEU A 254 20.51 -7.20 5.22
N ARG A 255 21.58 -7.95 5.47
CA ARG A 255 22.30 -8.71 4.42
C ARG A 255 21.45 -9.80 3.76
N GLN A 256 20.38 -10.25 4.43
CA GLN A 256 19.46 -11.27 3.90
C GLN A 256 18.37 -10.65 3.00
N VAL A 257 18.26 -9.32 2.94
CA VAL A 257 17.29 -8.62 2.10
C VAL A 257 17.77 -8.63 0.65
N PRO A 258 17.11 -9.34 -0.27
CA PRO A 258 17.55 -9.44 -1.65
C PRO A 258 17.60 -8.06 -2.30
N GLY A 259 18.77 -7.71 -2.81
CA GLY A 259 18.95 -6.49 -3.58
C GLY A 259 18.99 -5.19 -2.80
N LEU A 260 19.03 -5.21 -1.49
CA LEU A 260 19.34 -4.03 -0.70
C LEU A 260 20.79 -3.60 -0.95
N ALA A 261 20.95 -2.39 -1.46
CA ALA A 261 22.30 -1.81 -1.61
C ALA A 261 22.82 -1.43 -0.23
N ASP A 262 24.09 -1.75 0.04
CA ASP A 262 24.81 -1.35 1.25
C ASP A 262 24.06 -1.59 2.58
N SER A 263 23.87 -2.87 2.91
CA SER A 263 23.23 -3.29 4.18
C SER A 263 23.86 -2.67 5.43
N ARG A 264 25.17 -2.32 5.38
CA ARG A 264 25.88 -1.70 6.49
C ARG A 264 25.43 -0.25 6.71
N ALA A 265 25.20 0.52 5.65
CA ALA A 265 24.71 1.89 5.75
C ALA A 265 23.25 1.96 6.27
N TRP A 266 22.51 0.86 6.14
CA TRP A 266 21.14 0.73 6.65
C TRP A 266 21.07 0.20 8.09
N ALA A 267 22.16 -0.40 8.63
CA ALA A 267 22.12 -1.11 9.90
C ALA A 267 21.90 -0.17 11.09
N ASP A 268 21.04 -0.62 12.03
CA ASP A 268 20.77 0.01 13.32
C ASP A 268 20.38 1.50 13.20
N ARG A 269 19.63 1.84 12.15
CA ARG A 269 19.17 3.21 11.91
C ARG A 269 17.80 3.45 12.52
N GLU A 270 17.61 4.68 12.99
CA GLU A 270 16.32 5.20 13.42
C GLU A 270 16.17 6.63 12.88
N ALA A 271 14.98 6.95 12.36
CA ALA A 271 14.70 8.28 11.82
C ALA A 271 13.21 8.62 11.96
N ALA A 272 12.94 9.91 12.21
CA ALA A 272 11.62 10.50 12.02
C ALA A 272 11.72 11.51 10.87
N VAL A 273 10.86 11.37 9.87
CA VAL A 273 10.88 12.23 8.67
C VAL A 273 9.51 12.92 8.55
N PRO A 274 9.45 14.26 8.61
CA PRO A 274 8.20 14.99 8.47
C PRO A 274 7.67 14.92 7.04
N CYS A 275 6.38 15.21 6.86
CA CYS A 275 5.81 15.45 5.55
C CYS A 275 6.40 16.70 4.90
N PHE A 276 6.55 16.68 3.59
CA PHE A 276 6.77 17.91 2.83
C PHE A 276 5.52 18.78 2.83
N PRO A 277 5.66 20.11 2.74
CA PRO A 277 4.52 21.03 2.61
C PRO A 277 3.70 20.72 1.34
N ALA A 278 2.38 20.67 1.48
CA ALA A 278 1.44 20.38 0.39
C ALA A 278 0.12 21.14 0.59
N ASP A 279 -0.56 21.47 -0.51
CA ASP A 279 -1.94 21.99 -0.51
C ASP A 279 -2.91 20.80 -0.44
N VAL A 280 -3.34 20.44 0.78
CA VAL A 280 -4.12 19.23 1.01
C VAL A 280 -5.54 19.39 0.50
N ARG A 281 -5.92 18.61 -0.51
CA ARG A 281 -7.26 18.52 -1.10
C ARG A 281 -7.94 17.18 -0.82
N GLY A 282 -7.16 16.14 -0.55
CA GLY A 282 -7.64 14.81 -0.19
C GLY A 282 -6.53 13.99 0.44
N THR A 283 -6.89 12.99 1.24
CA THR A 283 -5.93 12.09 1.90
C THR A 283 -6.02 10.65 1.39
N THR A 284 -6.90 10.42 0.38
CA THR A 284 -7.06 9.08 -0.23
C THR A 284 -5.77 8.66 -0.89
N GLY A 285 -5.30 7.44 -0.60
CA GLY A 285 -4.10 6.88 -1.21
C GLY A 285 -2.77 7.49 -0.75
N ALA A 286 -2.76 8.45 0.20
CA ALA A 286 -1.51 9.06 0.69
C ALA A 286 -0.56 8.02 1.30
N GLY A 287 -1.10 7.01 2.00
CA GLY A 287 -0.34 5.87 2.50
C GLY A 287 0.28 5.06 1.39
N ASP A 288 -0.52 4.69 0.37
CA ASP A 288 -0.08 3.93 -0.80
C ASP A 288 0.97 4.70 -1.62
N ALA A 289 0.78 6.01 -1.78
CA ALA A 289 1.75 6.89 -2.44
C ALA A 289 3.08 6.96 -1.68
N THR A 290 3.03 7.03 -0.34
CA THR A 290 4.21 6.95 0.52
C THR A 290 4.95 5.63 0.33
N ILE A 291 4.22 4.51 0.26
CA ILE A 291 4.79 3.18 -0.03
C ILE A 291 5.42 3.15 -1.41
N ALA A 292 4.73 3.65 -2.44
CA ALA A 292 5.26 3.68 -3.80
C ALA A 292 6.55 4.51 -3.90
N GLY A 293 6.64 5.66 -3.22
CA GLY A 293 7.85 6.46 -3.14
C GLY A 293 9.02 5.72 -2.48
N PHE A 294 8.75 5.01 -1.36
CA PHE A 294 9.74 4.17 -0.70
C PHE A 294 10.23 3.03 -1.60
N LEU A 295 9.31 2.27 -2.20
CA LEU A 295 9.64 1.14 -3.08
C LEU A 295 10.38 1.59 -4.35
N MET A 296 10.03 2.74 -4.91
CA MET A 296 10.78 3.35 -6.02
C MET A 296 12.23 3.62 -5.59
N GLY A 297 12.45 4.20 -4.40
CA GLY A 297 13.79 4.44 -3.86
C GLY A 297 14.59 3.14 -3.71
N ILE A 298 14.01 2.09 -3.13
CA ILE A 298 14.64 0.77 -3.00
C ILE A 298 15.04 0.21 -4.38
N THR A 299 14.14 0.27 -5.37
CA THR A 299 14.41 -0.28 -6.71
C THR A 299 15.47 0.51 -7.47
N ARG A 300 15.64 1.77 -7.17
CA ARG A 300 16.70 2.64 -7.71
C ARG A 300 18.01 2.57 -6.91
N GLY A 301 18.05 1.84 -5.79
CA GLY A 301 19.23 1.67 -4.96
C GLY A 301 19.56 2.90 -4.08
N PHE A 302 18.55 3.69 -3.71
CA PHE A 302 18.70 4.82 -2.81
C PHE A 302 19.12 4.36 -1.41
N GLY A 303 19.85 5.23 -0.69
CA GLY A 303 20.18 5.02 0.71
C GLY A 303 18.95 5.15 1.63
N PHE A 304 19.12 4.79 2.90
CA PHE A 304 18.04 4.80 3.91
C PHE A 304 17.29 6.14 3.97
N THR A 305 18.01 7.23 4.20
CA THR A 305 17.41 8.58 4.32
C THR A 305 16.70 9.01 3.05
N GLU A 306 17.28 8.71 1.89
CA GLU A 306 16.74 9.07 0.59
C GLU A 306 15.45 8.31 0.27
N CYS A 307 15.37 7.03 0.64
CA CYS A 307 14.12 6.27 0.51
C CYS A 307 12.99 6.87 1.35
N LEU A 308 13.30 7.32 2.58
CA LEU A 308 12.29 7.95 3.46
C LEU A 308 11.85 9.32 2.93
N GLN A 309 12.79 10.12 2.40
CA GLN A 309 12.47 11.40 1.76
C GLN A 309 11.63 11.20 0.50
N ALA A 310 11.96 10.21 -0.33
CA ALA A 310 11.17 9.85 -1.51
C ALA A 310 9.74 9.44 -1.11
N ALA A 311 9.60 8.64 -0.05
CA ALA A 311 8.31 8.23 0.49
C ALA A 311 7.43 9.43 0.87
N THR A 312 7.96 10.34 1.69
CA THR A 312 7.19 11.52 2.15
C THR A 312 6.96 12.52 1.02
N ALA A 313 7.87 12.66 0.06
CA ALA A 313 7.70 13.54 -1.10
C ALA A 313 6.57 13.07 -2.02
N VAL A 314 6.52 11.78 -2.34
CA VAL A 314 5.44 11.21 -3.18
C VAL A 314 4.10 11.26 -2.45
N GLY A 315 4.08 10.97 -1.14
CA GLY A 315 2.89 11.18 -0.31
C GLY A 315 2.36 12.61 -0.33
N ALA A 316 3.26 13.60 -0.28
CA ALA A 316 2.90 15.02 -0.34
C ALA A 316 2.29 15.42 -1.71
N THR A 317 2.77 14.87 -2.82
CA THR A 317 2.15 15.13 -4.14
C THR A 317 0.77 14.50 -4.27
N CYS A 318 0.55 13.33 -3.66
CA CYS A 318 -0.74 12.64 -3.69
C CYS A 318 -1.85 13.47 -3.05
N VAL A 319 -1.62 14.03 -1.87
CA VAL A 319 -2.65 14.74 -1.10
C VAL A 319 -3.13 16.06 -1.74
N GLU A 320 -2.48 16.54 -2.79
CA GLU A 320 -2.87 17.73 -3.54
C GLU A 320 -4.04 17.50 -4.52
N MET A 321 -4.46 16.25 -4.65
CA MET A 321 -5.63 15.89 -5.45
C MET A 321 -6.62 15.08 -4.61
N PRO A 322 -7.92 15.10 -4.95
CA PRO A 322 -8.93 14.41 -4.17
C PRO A 322 -8.87 12.87 -4.29
N ASP A 323 -8.29 12.35 -5.37
CA ASP A 323 -8.12 10.92 -5.63
C ASP A 323 -6.71 10.42 -5.26
N ALA A 324 -6.53 9.09 -5.28
CA ALA A 324 -5.32 8.43 -4.79
C ALA A 324 -4.09 8.55 -5.70
N VAL A 325 -4.23 8.98 -6.95
CA VAL A 325 -3.16 8.77 -7.95
C VAL A 325 -2.89 10.01 -8.82
N SER A 326 -3.88 10.84 -9.13
CA SER A 326 -3.74 11.93 -10.11
C SER A 326 -2.72 13.00 -9.71
N GLY A 327 -2.47 13.17 -8.41
CA GLY A 327 -1.45 14.08 -7.89
C GLY A 327 -0.01 13.58 -8.07
N ILE A 328 0.19 12.28 -8.32
CA ILE A 328 1.53 11.71 -8.42
C ILE A 328 2.17 12.08 -9.76
N ARG A 329 3.35 12.69 -9.69
CA ARG A 329 4.19 13.12 -10.80
C ARG A 329 5.29 12.11 -11.07
N SER A 330 6.08 12.31 -12.14
CA SER A 330 7.33 11.59 -12.32
C SER A 330 8.27 11.81 -11.13
N TRP A 331 9.19 10.87 -10.92
CA TRP A 331 10.18 11.06 -9.84
C TRP A 331 11.03 12.32 -10.07
N GLU A 332 11.40 12.59 -11.31
CA GLU A 332 12.22 13.73 -11.70
C GLU A 332 11.53 15.07 -11.35
N GLU A 333 10.24 15.20 -11.64
CA GLU A 333 9.45 16.38 -11.27
C GLU A 333 9.28 16.50 -9.76
N THR A 334 9.02 15.38 -9.07
CA THR A 334 8.88 15.33 -7.60
C THR A 334 10.21 15.70 -6.92
N ALA A 335 11.32 15.15 -7.36
CA ALA A 335 12.64 15.42 -6.81
C ALA A 335 13.05 16.88 -7.01
N LEU A 336 12.80 17.45 -8.19
CA LEU A 336 13.06 18.86 -8.49
C LEU A 336 12.25 19.77 -7.57
N ARG A 337 10.97 19.48 -7.41
CA ARG A 337 10.05 20.29 -6.57
C ARG A 337 10.50 20.37 -5.12
N PHE A 338 10.92 19.24 -4.54
CA PHE A 338 11.29 19.15 -3.12
C PHE A 338 12.81 19.26 -2.86
N GLY A 339 13.60 19.60 -3.89
CA GLY A 339 15.04 19.78 -3.75
C GLY A 339 15.81 18.49 -3.45
N LEU A 340 15.29 17.35 -3.90
CA LEU A 340 15.88 16.01 -3.74
C LEU A 340 16.75 15.60 -4.94
N ASP A 341 16.99 16.51 -5.87
CA ASP A 341 17.76 16.26 -7.09
C ASP A 341 19.28 16.30 -6.81
N ARG A 342 19.96 15.16 -6.91
CA ARG A 342 21.39 14.98 -6.62
C ARG A 342 22.32 15.69 -7.61
N HIS A 343 21.81 16.14 -8.77
CA HIS A 343 22.68 16.71 -9.81
C HIS A 343 23.20 18.14 -9.50
N LYS A 344 22.83 18.74 -8.36
CA LYS A 344 23.29 20.09 -7.98
C LYS A 344 24.43 20.13 -6.95
N THR A 345 24.77 19.02 -6.29
CA THR A 345 25.77 19.03 -5.21
C THR A 345 27.22 18.71 -5.64
N ASP A 346 27.43 18.20 -6.87
CA ASP A 346 28.78 17.87 -7.35
C ASP A 346 29.41 18.92 -8.29
N ARG A 347 28.88 20.15 -8.30
CA ARG A 347 29.44 21.28 -9.06
C ARG A 347 29.60 22.55 -8.22
N ALA A 348 30.00 22.43 -6.99
CA ALA A 348 30.44 23.57 -6.18
C ALA A 348 31.87 23.32 -5.60
#